data_86595b8247db0fa0d27d03736b7875f8
#
_entry.id   86595b8247db0fa0d27d03736b7875f8
#
_cell.length_a   1.000
_cell.length_b   1.000
_cell.length_c   1.000
_cell.angle_alpha   90.00
_cell.angle_beta   90.00
_cell.angle_gamma   90.00
#
_symmetry.space_group_name_H-M   'P 1'
#
loop_
_entity.id
_entity.type
_entity.pdbx_description
1 polymer ?
#
loop_
_entity_poly.entity_id
_entity_poly.type
_entity_poly.pdbx_seq_one_letter_code
_entity_poly.pdbx_strand_id
1 'polypeptide(L)'
;MEQQVEQQRLTAKDFHPEILKLFDRYVHGMIDRRGFLDGAAKFAVGGMTAAAILQALSPNYAWAEQVPESDKRIATMMLDYDSPKGQGKMKGYFAKPANLNGKIPGVVVIHENRGLTPYIKDVARRLAVANFVAFAPDALTPLGGYPGNDDKGVEMQRTLDQNKIIEDFIEAVNVLQKRPECTGKVGAVGFCFGGSVTNQLAVRVPSLAAAAPYYGGQPKAEDVAKINAPLMIHYGGLDERVNAGWPAYEAALKANGKKYEEYVYAGANHGFHNDTTPRYDKAAAELSWQRTIDFFNKNLRTGGRATN
;
A
#
# COMPACT_ATOMS: atom_id res chain seq x y z
N MET A 1 9.13 -36.93 -15.65
CA MET A 1 8.63 -35.61 -16.08
C MET A 1 7.26 -35.43 -15.42
N GLU A 2 7.24 -34.90 -14.21
CA GLU A 2 6.00 -34.50 -13.54
C GLU A 2 5.55 -33.20 -14.19
N GLN A 3 4.43 -33.25 -14.88
CA GLN A 3 3.72 -32.06 -15.30
C GLN A 3 3.23 -31.37 -14.03
N GLN A 4 3.87 -30.26 -13.64
CA GLN A 4 3.28 -29.31 -12.71
C GLN A 4 2.01 -28.83 -13.39
N VAL A 5 0.87 -29.30 -12.93
CA VAL A 5 -0.44 -28.72 -13.24
C VAL A 5 -0.39 -27.31 -12.69
N GLU A 6 -0.24 -26.32 -13.56
CA GLU A 6 -0.33 -24.91 -13.22
C GLU A 6 -1.72 -24.69 -12.62
N GLN A 7 -1.78 -24.61 -11.30
CA GLN A 7 -3.03 -24.42 -10.57
C GLN A 7 -3.61 -23.08 -11.02
N GLN A 8 -4.70 -23.13 -11.77
CA GLN A 8 -5.34 -21.95 -12.33
C GLN A 8 -5.65 -20.96 -11.19
N ARG A 9 -5.06 -19.76 -11.26
CA ARG A 9 -5.21 -18.73 -10.26
C ARG A 9 -6.65 -18.23 -10.25
N LEU A 10 -7.32 -18.36 -9.11
CA LEU A 10 -8.66 -17.78 -8.92
C LEU A 10 -8.59 -16.25 -8.92
N THR A 11 -9.62 -15.63 -9.45
CA THR A 11 -9.82 -14.19 -9.54
C THR A 11 -11.08 -13.78 -8.79
N ALA A 12 -11.34 -12.49 -8.62
CA ALA A 12 -12.57 -12.01 -7.99
C ALA A 12 -13.84 -12.50 -8.70
N LYS A 13 -13.76 -12.80 -10.00
CA LYS A 13 -14.89 -13.30 -10.80
C LYS A 13 -15.31 -14.72 -10.46
N ASP A 14 -14.43 -15.48 -9.82
CA ASP A 14 -14.68 -16.86 -9.41
C ASP A 14 -15.42 -16.93 -8.06
N PHE A 15 -15.67 -15.80 -7.42
CA PHE A 15 -16.35 -15.68 -6.15
C PHE A 15 -17.67 -14.90 -6.28
N HIS A 16 -18.66 -15.31 -5.51
CA HIS A 16 -19.90 -14.53 -5.42
C HIS A 16 -19.61 -13.13 -4.85
N PRO A 17 -20.16 -12.03 -5.39
CA PRO A 17 -19.89 -10.66 -4.93
C PRO A 17 -20.05 -10.45 -3.42
N GLU A 18 -21.06 -11.08 -2.80
CA GLU A 18 -21.28 -11.00 -1.36
C GLU A 18 -20.17 -11.65 -0.53
N ILE A 19 -19.47 -12.66 -1.07
CA ILE A 19 -18.28 -13.25 -0.42
C ILE A 19 -17.14 -12.23 -0.40
N LEU A 20 -16.94 -11.48 -1.49
CA LEU A 20 -15.91 -10.45 -1.57
C LEU A 20 -16.19 -9.31 -0.58
N LYS A 21 -17.46 -8.90 -0.44
CA LYS A 21 -17.88 -7.91 0.57
C LYS A 21 -17.68 -8.45 2.00
N LEU A 22 -18.03 -9.71 2.23
CA LEU A 22 -17.84 -10.37 3.52
C LEU A 22 -16.34 -10.46 3.87
N PHE A 23 -15.51 -10.79 2.87
CA PHE A 23 -14.05 -10.82 3.04
C PHE A 23 -13.47 -9.43 3.32
N ASP A 24 -13.95 -8.39 2.65
CA ASP A 24 -13.55 -7.00 2.94
C ASP A 24 -13.87 -6.62 4.40
N ARG A 25 -15.06 -6.96 4.89
CA ARG A 25 -15.43 -6.76 6.31
C ARG A 25 -14.52 -7.51 7.26
N TYR A 26 -14.15 -8.74 6.92
CA TYR A 26 -13.27 -9.57 7.73
C TYR A 26 -11.85 -8.99 7.82
N VAL A 27 -11.21 -8.70 6.70
CA VAL A 27 -9.84 -8.17 6.70
C VAL A 27 -9.72 -6.78 7.31
N HIS A 28 -10.84 -6.03 7.38
CA HIS A 28 -10.89 -4.74 8.09
C HIS A 28 -11.39 -4.86 9.55
N GLY A 29 -11.70 -6.10 10.00
CA GLY A 29 -12.06 -6.38 11.37
C GLY A 29 -13.45 -5.93 11.81
N MET A 30 -14.34 -5.69 10.87
CA MET A 30 -15.75 -5.45 11.14
C MET A 30 -16.47 -6.74 11.56
N ILE A 31 -15.93 -7.88 11.19
CA ILE A 31 -16.31 -9.22 11.64
C ILE A 31 -15.05 -10.02 11.94
N ASP A 32 -15.16 -11.00 12.83
CA ASP A 32 -14.09 -11.94 13.12
C ASP A 32 -14.09 -13.12 12.13
N ARG A 33 -13.11 -14.02 12.27
CA ARG A 33 -12.98 -15.23 11.45
C ARG A 33 -14.25 -16.09 11.49
N ARG A 34 -14.88 -16.22 12.66
CA ARG A 34 -16.11 -16.99 12.82
C ARG A 34 -17.25 -16.37 12.08
N GLY A 35 -17.44 -15.04 12.21
CA GLY A 35 -18.47 -14.31 11.46
C GLY A 35 -18.29 -14.39 9.95
N PHE A 36 -17.02 -14.44 9.46
CA PHE A 36 -16.77 -14.72 8.05
C PHE A 36 -17.20 -16.13 7.67
N LEU A 37 -16.79 -17.16 8.42
CA LEU A 37 -17.10 -18.57 8.13
C LEU A 37 -18.62 -18.82 8.14
N ASP A 38 -19.32 -18.30 9.14
CA ASP A 38 -20.80 -18.39 9.25
C ASP A 38 -21.49 -17.70 8.06
N GLY A 39 -21.02 -16.52 7.68
CA GLY A 39 -21.57 -15.80 6.52
C GLY A 39 -21.28 -16.45 5.18
N ALA A 40 -20.10 -17.05 5.01
CA ALA A 40 -19.66 -17.71 3.78
C ALA A 40 -20.27 -19.12 3.61
N ALA A 41 -20.73 -19.76 4.69
CA ALA A 41 -21.29 -21.11 4.66
C ALA A 41 -22.46 -21.27 3.69
N LYS A 42 -23.32 -20.24 3.55
CA LYS A 42 -24.46 -20.24 2.61
C LYS A 42 -24.05 -20.19 1.12
N PHE A 43 -22.80 -19.85 0.84
CA PHE A 43 -22.22 -19.84 -0.50
C PHE A 43 -21.31 -21.05 -0.77
N ALA A 44 -21.23 -21.98 0.18
CA ALA A 44 -20.49 -23.23 0.06
C ALA A 44 -21.24 -24.19 -0.91
N VAL A 45 -21.15 -23.92 -2.21
CA VAL A 45 -21.79 -24.68 -3.28
C VAL A 45 -20.71 -25.37 -4.11
N GLY A 46 -21.00 -26.59 -4.60
CA GLY A 46 -20.06 -27.28 -5.52
C GLY A 46 -18.81 -27.86 -4.85
N GLY A 47 -18.86 -28.14 -3.52
CA GLY A 47 -17.76 -28.82 -2.80
C GLY A 47 -16.73 -27.87 -2.15
N MET A 48 -16.86 -26.56 -2.30
CA MET A 48 -15.99 -25.59 -1.63
C MET A 48 -16.57 -25.24 -0.25
N THR A 49 -15.85 -25.53 0.82
CA THR A 49 -16.25 -25.16 2.21
C THR A 49 -15.98 -23.68 2.48
N ALA A 50 -16.63 -23.08 3.49
CA ALA A 50 -16.35 -21.71 3.92
C ALA A 50 -14.88 -21.50 4.29
N ALA A 51 -14.21 -22.50 4.88
CA ALA A 51 -12.79 -22.46 5.18
C ALA A 51 -11.93 -22.47 3.91
N ALA A 52 -12.29 -23.25 2.90
CA ALA A 52 -11.62 -23.28 1.60
C ALA A 52 -11.79 -21.93 0.86
N ILE A 53 -12.97 -21.33 0.95
CA ILE A 53 -13.22 -19.97 0.41
C ILE A 53 -12.30 -18.94 1.09
N LEU A 54 -12.19 -18.96 2.41
CA LEU A 54 -11.30 -18.06 3.15
C LEU A 54 -9.84 -18.25 2.73
N GLN A 55 -9.40 -19.50 2.64
CA GLN A 55 -8.04 -19.83 2.20
C GLN A 55 -7.77 -19.35 0.77
N ALA A 56 -8.71 -19.55 -0.14
CA ALA A 56 -8.60 -19.11 -1.53
C ALA A 56 -8.53 -17.58 -1.68
N LEU A 57 -9.20 -16.84 -0.80
CA LEU A 57 -9.18 -15.37 -0.77
C LEU A 57 -7.95 -14.80 -0.06
N SER A 58 -7.26 -15.60 0.75
CA SER A 58 -6.07 -15.18 1.49
C SER A 58 -4.87 -14.99 0.57
N PRO A 59 -3.94 -14.06 0.90
CA PRO A 59 -2.76 -13.81 0.08
C PRO A 59 -1.89 -15.06 -0.11
N ASN A 60 -1.44 -15.25 -1.34
CA ASN A 60 -0.38 -16.18 -1.68
C ASN A 60 0.86 -15.41 -2.11
N TYR A 61 1.79 -15.21 -1.22
CA TYR A 61 2.97 -14.38 -1.44
C TYR A 61 3.94 -14.95 -2.47
N ALA A 62 3.86 -16.22 -2.82
CA ALA A 62 4.64 -16.80 -3.92
C ALA A 62 4.25 -16.21 -5.30
N TRP A 63 3.06 -15.60 -5.41
CA TRP A 63 2.63 -14.94 -6.65
C TRP A 63 3.10 -13.49 -6.79
N ALA A 64 3.58 -12.86 -5.70
CA ALA A 64 3.82 -11.42 -5.61
C ALA A 64 5.22 -10.98 -6.03
N GLU A 65 6.09 -11.88 -6.39
CA GLU A 65 7.49 -11.51 -6.60
C GLU A 65 7.73 -11.07 -8.05
N GLN A 66 7.32 -9.82 -8.39
CA GLN A 66 7.61 -9.23 -9.70
C GLN A 66 9.08 -8.82 -9.83
N VAL A 67 9.71 -8.44 -8.71
CA VAL A 67 11.14 -8.13 -8.62
C VAL A 67 11.74 -8.96 -7.49
N PRO A 68 12.41 -10.09 -7.79
CA PRO A 68 12.99 -10.95 -6.77
C PRO A 68 14.06 -10.21 -5.95
N GLU A 69 14.23 -10.61 -4.69
CA GLU A 69 15.25 -9.99 -3.82
C GLU A 69 16.67 -10.18 -4.36
N SER A 70 16.88 -11.23 -5.16
CA SER A 70 18.14 -11.53 -5.86
C SER A 70 18.36 -10.71 -7.15
N ASP A 71 17.45 -9.81 -7.52
CA ASP A 71 17.56 -9.00 -8.73
C ASP A 71 18.82 -8.11 -8.68
N LYS A 72 19.72 -8.28 -9.64
CA LYS A 72 20.99 -7.57 -9.70
C LYS A 72 20.88 -6.07 -9.99
N ARG A 73 19.68 -5.60 -10.40
CA ARG A 73 19.43 -4.17 -10.64
C ARG A 73 19.25 -3.38 -9.36
N ILE A 74 19.03 -4.04 -8.22
CA ILE A 74 18.72 -3.40 -6.94
C ILE A 74 19.66 -3.85 -5.83
N ALA A 75 19.73 -3.04 -4.77
CA ALA A 75 20.34 -3.38 -3.49
C ALA A 75 19.30 -3.13 -2.39
N THR A 76 19.20 -4.08 -1.47
CA THR A 76 18.18 -4.05 -0.39
C THR A 76 18.83 -4.28 0.98
N MET A 77 18.21 -3.74 2.03
CA MET A 77 18.61 -3.99 3.43
C MET A 77 17.47 -3.64 4.39
N MET A 78 17.52 -4.21 5.59
CA MET A 78 16.73 -3.67 6.70
C MET A 78 17.45 -2.46 7.28
N LEU A 79 16.71 -1.40 7.54
CA LEU A 79 17.18 -0.14 8.09
C LEU A 79 16.51 0.13 9.43
N ASP A 80 17.31 0.34 10.48
CA ASP A 80 16.82 0.81 11.77
C ASP A 80 16.70 2.33 11.79
N TYR A 81 15.71 2.86 12.49
CA TYR A 81 15.57 4.29 12.72
C TYR A 81 14.84 4.59 14.04
N ASP A 82 15.06 5.79 14.56
CA ASP A 82 14.41 6.25 15.77
C ASP A 82 13.15 7.04 15.44
N SER A 83 12.04 6.74 16.12
CA SER A 83 10.77 7.45 16.05
C SER A 83 10.37 7.94 17.45
N PRO A 84 10.95 9.04 17.94
CA PRO A 84 10.79 9.46 19.34
C PRO A 84 9.36 9.91 19.68
N LYS A 85 8.58 10.36 18.71
CA LYS A 85 7.16 10.69 18.87
C LYS A 85 6.23 9.51 18.59
N GLY A 86 6.74 8.49 17.91
CA GLY A 86 6.03 7.26 17.58
C GLY A 86 6.30 6.16 18.60
N GLN A 87 6.72 5.00 18.09
CA GLN A 87 6.88 3.77 18.87
C GLN A 87 8.34 3.51 19.32
N GLY A 88 9.25 4.47 19.12
CA GLY A 88 10.65 4.37 19.54
C GLY A 88 11.57 3.78 18.47
N LYS A 89 12.19 2.63 18.74
CA LYS A 89 13.07 1.97 17.77
C LYS A 89 12.24 1.26 16.70
N MET A 90 12.45 1.63 15.46
CA MET A 90 11.71 1.13 14.32
C MET A 90 12.63 0.50 13.29
N LYS A 91 12.06 -0.38 12.45
CA LYS A 91 12.75 -0.99 11.31
C LYS A 91 11.92 -0.83 10.04
N GLY A 92 12.60 -0.82 8.89
CA GLY A 92 11.94 -0.83 7.60
C GLY A 92 12.82 -1.46 6.54
N TYR A 93 12.19 -1.88 5.46
CA TYR A 93 12.86 -2.41 4.27
C TYR A 93 13.27 -1.27 3.35
N PHE A 94 14.56 -1.19 3.07
CA PHE A 94 15.16 -0.19 2.20
C PHE A 94 15.58 -0.83 0.88
N ALA A 95 15.24 -0.21 -0.24
CA ALA A 95 15.62 -0.66 -1.57
C ALA A 95 16.08 0.53 -2.43
N LYS A 96 17.12 0.32 -3.23
CA LYS A 96 17.64 1.32 -4.16
C LYS A 96 18.24 0.64 -5.40
N PRO A 97 18.49 1.37 -6.50
CA PRO A 97 19.29 0.85 -7.61
C PRO A 97 20.66 0.38 -7.13
N ALA A 98 21.13 -0.78 -7.60
CA ALA A 98 22.42 -1.35 -7.20
C ALA A 98 23.59 -0.43 -7.58
N ASN A 99 23.55 0.11 -8.81
CA ASN A 99 24.56 1.00 -9.36
C ASN A 99 24.08 2.45 -9.34
N LEU A 100 23.90 2.99 -8.14
CA LEU A 100 23.43 4.37 -7.98
C LEU A 100 24.58 5.37 -8.10
N ASN A 101 24.54 6.22 -9.13
CA ASN A 101 25.42 7.36 -9.30
C ASN A 101 24.70 8.65 -8.90
N GLY A 102 25.15 9.29 -7.81
CA GLY A 102 24.53 10.52 -7.29
C GLY A 102 23.28 10.26 -6.46
N LYS A 103 22.42 11.28 -6.35
CA LYS A 103 21.20 11.25 -5.54
C LYS A 103 19.98 11.16 -6.42
N ILE A 104 18.99 10.38 -5.99
CA ILE A 104 17.70 10.24 -6.66
C ILE A 104 16.56 10.50 -5.68
N PRO A 105 15.33 10.77 -6.15
CA PRO A 105 14.18 10.97 -5.25
C PRO A 105 13.87 9.73 -4.41
N GLY A 106 13.28 9.98 -3.22
CA GLY A 106 12.84 8.93 -2.32
C GLY A 106 11.33 8.72 -2.35
N VAL A 107 10.88 7.51 -2.03
CA VAL A 107 9.46 7.17 -1.83
C VAL A 107 9.31 6.33 -0.57
N VAL A 108 8.49 6.79 0.37
CA VAL A 108 8.05 5.96 1.51
C VAL A 108 6.89 5.08 1.06
N VAL A 109 7.01 3.77 1.29
CA VAL A 109 6.00 2.77 0.96
C VAL A 109 5.29 2.35 2.23
N ILE A 110 3.97 2.51 2.28
CA ILE A 110 3.18 2.27 3.48
C ILE A 110 2.32 1.03 3.28
N HIS A 111 2.53 0.05 4.16
CA HIS A 111 1.90 -1.26 4.09
C HIS A 111 0.40 -1.25 4.42
N GLU A 112 -0.28 -2.34 4.09
CA GLU A 112 -1.65 -2.61 4.48
C GLU A 112 -1.76 -2.82 6.01
N ASN A 113 -2.91 -3.21 6.52
CA ASN A 113 -3.20 -3.36 7.96
C ASN A 113 -2.60 -4.62 8.61
N ARG A 114 -1.49 -5.15 8.11
CA ARG A 114 -0.90 -6.42 8.58
C ARG A 114 0.62 -6.40 8.71
N GLY A 115 1.25 -5.22 8.60
CA GLY A 115 2.68 -5.05 8.68
C GLY A 115 3.41 -5.18 7.34
N LEU A 116 4.72 -5.27 7.39
CA LEU A 116 5.63 -5.29 6.25
C LEU A 116 5.65 -6.68 5.58
N THR A 117 4.63 -6.97 4.79
CA THR A 117 4.48 -8.25 4.06
C THR A 117 5.47 -8.37 2.89
N PRO A 118 5.66 -9.59 2.33
CA PRO A 118 6.46 -9.80 1.12
C PRO A 118 5.98 -8.94 -0.07
N TYR A 119 4.67 -8.73 -0.22
CA TYR A 119 4.10 -7.85 -1.25
C TYR A 119 4.62 -6.40 -1.14
N ILE A 120 4.63 -5.83 0.05
CA ILE A 120 5.11 -4.46 0.26
C ILE A 120 6.62 -4.33 0.02
N LYS A 121 7.39 -5.35 0.41
CA LYS A 121 8.82 -5.41 0.09
C LYS A 121 9.04 -5.46 -1.43
N ASP A 122 8.22 -6.19 -2.16
CA ASP A 122 8.29 -6.25 -3.62
C ASP A 122 7.92 -4.89 -4.25
N VAL A 123 6.89 -4.20 -3.75
CA VAL A 123 6.58 -2.82 -4.19
C VAL A 123 7.77 -1.87 -4.00
N ALA A 124 8.49 -1.97 -2.87
CA ALA A 124 9.70 -1.18 -2.65
C ALA A 124 10.81 -1.52 -3.67
N ARG A 125 10.97 -2.80 -4.03
CA ARG A 125 11.90 -3.23 -5.08
C ARG A 125 11.49 -2.73 -6.46
N ARG A 126 10.19 -2.76 -6.79
CA ARG A 126 9.65 -2.18 -8.05
C ARG A 126 9.99 -0.68 -8.17
N LEU A 127 9.89 0.09 -7.08
CA LEU A 127 10.32 1.49 -7.05
C LEU A 127 11.83 1.65 -7.25
N ALA A 128 12.63 0.77 -6.65
CA ALA A 128 14.08 0.79 -6.87
C ALA A 128 14.44 0.52 -8.34
N VAL A 129 13.77 -0.45 -8.99
CA VAL A 129 13.91 -0.68 -10.45
C VAL A 129 13.47 0.54 -11.27
N ALA A 130 12.44 1.27 -10.81
CA ALA A 130 11.98 2.53 -11.42
C ALA A 130 12.86 3.74 -11.06
N ASN A 131 14.06 3.49 -10.50
CA ASN A 131 15.07 4.50 -10.18
C ASN A 131 14.63 5.48 -9.07
N PHE A 132 14.01 4.97 -8.01
CA PHE A 132 13.76 5.67 -6.75
C PHE A 132 14.50 4.99 -5.59
N VAL A 133 14.80 5.75 -4.54
CA VAL A 133 15.13 5.17 -3.24
C VAL A 133 13.81 4.88 -2.55
N ALA A 134 13.56 3.64 -2.18
CA ALA A 134 12.32 3.22 -1.52
C ALA A 134 12.58 2.83 -0.06
N PHE A 135 11.70 3.24 0.84
CA PHE A 135 11.75 2.87 2.24
C PHE A 135 10.36 2.44 2.73
N ALA A 136 10.25 1.20 3.16
CA ALA A 136 9.01 0.60 3.65
C ALA A 136 9.14 0.26 5.15
N PRO A 137 8.75 1.16 6.06
CA PRO A 137 8.72 0.89 7.50
C PRO A 137 7.76 -0.24 7.87
N ASP A 138 8.07 -0.98 8.95
CA ASP A 138 7.19 -1.96 9.54
C ASP A 138 6.57 -1.42 10.83
N ALA A 139 5.31 -1.05 10.81
CA ALA A 139 4.59 -0.57 11.99
C ALA A 139 4.53 -1.61 13.12
N LEU A 140 4.72 -2.89 12.80
CA LEU A 140 4.74 -3.98 13.78
C LEU A 140 6.11 -4.16 14.46
N THR A 141 7.11 -3.34 14.14
CA THR A 141 8.46 -3.43 14.73
C THR A 141 8.46 -3.59 16.25
N PRO A 142 7.66 -2.83 17.05
CA PRO A 142 7.64 -2.97 18.51
C PRO A 142 7.15 -4.33 19.00
N LEU A 143 6.44 -5.07 18.15
CA LEU A 143 5.90 -6.39 18.44
C LEU A 143 6.69 -7.52 17.74
N GLY A 144 7.89 -7.21 17.23
CA GLY A 144 8.76 -8.17 16.55
C GLY A 144 8.65 -8.18 15.03
N GLY A 145 7.84 -7.29 14.44
CA GLY A 145 7.63 -7.17 12.99
C GLY A 145 6.51 -8.09 12.47
N TYR A 146 6.39 -8.15 11.13
CA TYR A 146 5.39 -9.00 10.48
C TYR A 146 5.58 -10.48 10.87
N PRO A 147 4.54 -11.15 11.43
CA PRO A 147 4.67 -12.48 12.05
C PRO A 147 4.65 -13.65 11.04
N GLY A 148 4.61 -13.38 9.73
CA GLY A 148 4.46 -14.42 8.72
C GLY A 148 3.03 -14.99 8.60
N ASN A 149 2.06 -14.39 9.29
CA ASN A 149 0.65 -14.75 9.26
C ASN A 149 -0.19 -13.46 9.27
N ASP A 150 -1.06 -13.32 8.27
CA ASP A 150 -1.82 -12.09 8.06
C ASP A 150 -2.85 -11.80 9.15
N ASP A 151 -3.60 -12.83 9.59
CA ASP A 151 -4.61 -12.66 10.64
C ASP A 151 -3.94 -12.17 11.93
N LYS A 152 -2.80 -12.79 12.28
CA LYS A 152 -2.02 -12.35 13.43
C LYS A 152 -1.42 -10.95 13.24
N GLY A 153 -0.97 -10.62 12.04
CA GLY A 153 -0.49 -9.27 11.71
C GLY A 153 -1.58 -8.21 11.91
N VAL A 154 -2.80 -8.49 11.45
CA VAL A 154 -3.97 -7.62 11.68
C VAL A 154 -4.29 -7.47 13.17
N GLU A 155 -4.29 -8.58 13.93
CA GLU A 155 -4.51 -8.54 15.38
C GLU A 155 -3.45 -7.70 16.10
N MET A 156 -2.18 -7.92 15.78
CA MET A 156 -1.06 -7.16 16.34
C MET A 156 -1.19 -5.66 16.05
N GLN A 157 -1.48 -5.29 14.81
CA GLN A 157 -1.59 -3.87 14.42
C GLN A 157 -2.73 -3.15 15.13
N ARG A 158 -3.82 -3.84 15.45
CA ARG A 158 -4.95 -3.27 16.22
C ARG A 158 -4.59 -2.94 17.67
N THR A 159 -3.59 -3.60 18.25
CA THR A 159 -3.14 -3.30 19.62
C THR A 159 -2.27 -2.06 19.70
N LEU A 160 -1.78 -1.56 18.58
CA LEU A 160 -0.89 -0.41 18.51
C LEU A 160 -1.68 0.92 18.47
N ASP A 161 -1.09 1.95 19.05
CA ASP A 161 -1.62 3.32 18.97
C ASP A 161 -1.49 3.84 17.52
N GLN A 162 -2.63 4.08 16.88
CA GLN A 162 -2.70 4.53 15.50
C GLN A 162 -2.02 5.89 15.27
N ASN A 163 -2.05 6.79 16.26
CA ASN A 163 -1.36 8.07 16.16
C ASN A 163 0.15 7.88 16.17
N LYS A 164 0.65 6.98 17.02
CA LYS A 164 2.08 6.65 17.05
C LYS A 164 2.55 5.99 15.77
N ILE A 165 1.72 5.12 15.18
CA ILE A 165 2.03 4.55 13.85
C ILE A 165 2.19 5.68 12.81
N ILE A 166 1.31 6.68 12.80
CA ILE A 166 1.42 7.81 11.87
C ILE A 166 2.73 8.59 12.12
N GLU A 167 3.11 8.81 13.39
CA GLU A 167 4.41 9.44 13.73
C GLU A 167 5.60 8.63 13.21
N ASP A 168 5.54 7.29 13.25
CA ASP A 168 6.59 6.44 12.71
C ASP A 168 6.79 6.65 11.21
N PHE A 169 5.70 6.79 10.45
CA PHE A 169 5.77 7.07 9.03
C PHE A 169 6.17 8.52 8.72
N ILE A 170 5.79 9.49 9.56
CA ILE A 170 6.30 10.86 9.46
C ILE A 170 7.83 10.87 9.63
N GLU A 171 8.33 10.17 10.65
CA GLU A 171 9.77 10.09 10.87
C GLU A 171 10.49 9.34 9.76
N ALA A 172 9.86 8.31 9.17
CA ALA A 172 10.40 7.62 8.00
C ALA A 172 10.60 8.57 6.80
N VAL A 173 9.69 9.53 6.59
CA VAL A 173 9.89 10.59 5.57
C VAL A 173 11.12 11.42 5.92
N ASN A 174 11.27 11.86 7.17
CA ASN A 174 12.42 12.65 7.63
C ASN A 174 13.74 11.90 7.48
N VAL A 175 13.75 10.61 7.83
CA VAL A 175 14.91 9.71 7.66
C VAL A 175 15.30 9.61 6.20
N LEU A 176 14.33 9.34 5.33
CA LEU A 176 14.58 9.19 3.89
C LEU A 176 15.08 10.48 3.25
N GLN A 177 14.54 11.65 3.66
CA GLN A 177 15.01 12.96 3.19
C GLN A 177 16.48 13.23 3.49
N LYS A 178 17.00 12.72 4.60
CA LYS A 178 18.38 12.91 5.06
C LYS A 178 19.36 11.85 4.52
N ARG A 179 18.87 10.81 3.85
CA ARG A 179 19.73 9.75 3.32
C ARG A 179 20.70 10.28 2.28
N PRO A 180 21.98 9.81 2.28
CA PRO A 180 22.97 10.24 1.31
C PRO A 180 22.59 9.90 -0.14
N GLU A 181 21.79 8.85 -0.33
CA GLU A 181 21.27 8.44 -1.64
C GLU A 181 20.10 9.30 -2.13
N CYS A 182 19.44 10.04 -1.22
CA CYS A 182 18.24 10.79 -1.52
C CYS A 182 18.52 12.26 -1.87
N THR A 183 17.80 12.81 -2.84
CA THR A 183 17.84 14.25 -3.18
C THR A 183 17.21 15.15 -2.10
N GLY A 184 16.53 14.55 -1.10
CA GLY A 184 15.65 15.23 -0.16
C GLY A 184 14.23 15.43 -0.66
N LYS A 185 13.93 15.16 -1.94
CA LYS A 185 12.57 15.11 -2.48
C LYS A 185 11.97 13.73 -2.20
N VAL A 186 10.94 13.68 -1.35
CA VAL A 186 10.32 12.42 -0.92
C VAL A 186 8.84 12.46 -1.19
N GLY A 187 8.34 11.40 -1.85
CA GLY A 187 6.92 11.09 -2.00
C GLY A 187 6.50 9.97 -1.07
N ALA A 188 5.20 9.70 -1.02
CA ALA A 188 4.63 8.56 -0.29
C ALA A 188 3.61 7.82 -1.16
N VAL A 189 3.64 6.49 -1.09
CA VAL A 189 2.63 5.60 -1.65
C VAL A 189 2.19 4.62 -0.57
N GLY A 190 0.91 4.37 -0.47
CA GLY A 190 0.39 3.43 0.53
C GLY A 190 -0.90 2.76 0.08
N PHE A 191 -1.13 1.57 0.62
CA PHE A 191 -2.18 0.66 0.20
C PHE A 191 -3.14 0.37 1.36
N CYS A 192 -4.45 0.46 1.15
CA CYS A 192 -5.47 0.19 2.17
C CYS A 192 -5.27 1.11 3.41
N PHE A 193 -4.94 0.56 4.56
CA PHE A 193 -4.51 1.31 5.74
C PHE A 193 -3.39 2.29 5.38
N GLY A 194 -2.39 1.84 4.63
CA GLY A 194 -1.30 2.68 4.15
C GLY A 194 -1.76 3.82 3.25
N GLY A 195 -2.84 3.64 2.48
CA GLY A 195 -3.46 4.71 1.70
C GLY A 195 -4.04 5.81 2.62
N SER A 196 -4.67 5.41 3.73
CA SER A 196 -5.14 6.36 4.75
C SER A 196 -3.97 7.10 5.42
N VAL A 197 -2.89 6.38 5.75
CA VAL A 197 -1.67 6.99 6.31
C VAL A 197 -1.02 7.93 5.29
N THR A 198 -1.01 7.59 4.00
CA THR A 198 -0.50 8.47 2.93
C THR A 198 -1.26 9.80 2.90
N ASN A 199 -2.58 9.78 3.05
CA ASN A 199 -3.39 10.99 3.21
C ASN A 199 -3.00 11.77 4.47
N GLN A 200 -2.75 11.10 5.60
CA GLN A 200 -2.28 11.76 6.83
C GLN A 200 -0.89 12.36 6.68
N LEU A 201 0.01 11.73 5.94
CA LEU A 201 1.32 12.31 5.63
C LEU A 201 1.17 13.57 4.79
N ALA A 202 0.27 13.59 3.79
CA ALA A 202 -0.01 14.78 2.99
C ALA A 202 -0.54 15.95 3.83
N VAL A 203 -1.34 15.67 4.87
CA VAL A 203 -1.84 16.67 5.83
C VAL A 203 -0.75 17.17 6.79
N ARG A 204 0.10 16.25 7.29
CA ARG A 204 0.95 16.49 8.47
C ARG A 204 2.42 16.76 8.14
N VAL A 205 2.86 16.49 6.90
CA VAL A 205 4.25 16.67 6.45
C VAL A 205 4.30 17.73 5.36
N PRO A 206 4.50 19.02 5.70
CA PRO A 206 4.53 20.12 4.72
C PRO A 206 5.59 19.96 3.63
N SER A 207 6.67 19.24 3.92
CA SER A 207 7.79 18.97 3.01
C SER A 207 7.56 17.75 2.10
N LEU A 208 6.42 17.03 2.24
CA LEU A 208 6.10 15.92 1.35
C LEU A 208 5.91 16.43 -0.07
N ALA A 209 6.61 15.85 -1.02
CA ALA A 209 6.64 16.38 -2.39
C ALA A 209 5.56 15.78 -3.31
N ALA A 210 5.01 14.61 -2.97
CA ALA A 210 3.90 13.96 -3.69
C ALA A 210 3.27 12.86 -2.83
N ALA A 211 1.97 12.58 -2.99
CA ALA A 211 1.30 11.50 -2.27
C ALA A 211 0.37 10.70 -3.21
N ALA A 212 0.50 9.38 -3.17
CA ALA A 212 -0.27 8.45 -4.00
C ALA A 212 -1.03 7.43 -3.11
N PRO A 213 -2.17 7.78 -2.50
CA PRO A 213 -2.98 6.87 -1.72
C PRO A 213 -3.76 5.91 -2.63
N TYR A 214 -3.65 4.59 -2.36
CA TYR A 214 -4.45 3.53 -2.99
C TYR A 214 -5.52 3.06 -2.03
N TYR A 215 -6.78 3.11 -2.46
CA TYR A 215 -7.97 2.62 -1.73
C TYR A 215 -7.90 2.85 -0.21
N GLY A 216 -7.45 4.05 0.17
CA GLY A 216 -7.33 4.49 1.56
C GLY A 216 -8.44 5.45 1.98
N GLY A 217 -8.75 5.45 3.29
CA GLY A 217 -9.67 6.41 3.89
C GLY A 217 -9.16 7.85 3.77
N GLN A 218 -10.09 8.78 3.69
CA GLN A 218 -9.83 10.19 3.50
C GLN A 218 -9.50 10.89 4.84
N PRO A 219 -8.76 12.00 4.83
CA PRO A 219 -8.58 12.84 6.01
C PRO A 219 -9.88 13.61 6.31
N LYS A 220 -9.97 14.19 7.49
CA LYS A 220 -11.06 15.10 7.82
C LYS A 220 -11.06 16.32 6.89
N ALA A 221 -12.23 16.80 6.49
CA ALA A 221 -12.36 17.92 5.56
C ALA A 221 -11.65 19.19 6.08
N GLU A 222 -11.67 19.45 7.38
CA GLU A 222 -11.01 20.55 8.06
C GLU A 222 -9.48 20.52 7.95
N ASP A 223 -8.90 19.33 7.77
CA ASP A 223 -7.45 19.16 7.67
C ASP A 223 -6.94 19.31 6.23
N VAL A 224 -7.81 19.30 5.24
CA VAL A 224 -7.45 19.36 3.81
C VAL A 224 -6.71 20.66 3.47
N ALA A 225 -7.03 21.76 4.16
CA ALA A 225 -6.34 23.04 3.99
C ALA A 225 -4.82 22.94 4.21
N LYS A 226 -4.36 22.00 5.04
CA LYS A 226 -2.94 21.78 5.38
C LYS A 226 -2.15 21.07 4.30
N ILE A 227 -2.81 20.41 3.34
CA ILE A 227 -2.16 19.65 2.26
C ILE A 227 -1.42 20.58 1.32
N ASN A 228 -0.11 20.35 1.14
CA ASN A 228 0.73 21.05 0.18
C ASN A 228 1.16 20.16 -0.99
N ALA A 229 1.31 18.88 -0.74
CA ALA A 229 1.70 17.91 -1.76
C ALA A 229 0.60 17.74 -2.83
N PRO A 230 0.94 17.65 -4.12
CA PRO A 230 0.01 17.12 -5.10
C PRO A 230 -0.37 15.70 -4.75
N LEU A 231 -1.63 15.32 -5.05
CA LEU A 231 -2.20 14.02 -4.76
C LEU A 231 -2.51 13.27 -6.06
N MET A 232 -2.27 11.96 -6.08
CA MET A 232 -2.79 11.06 -7.09
C MET A 232 -3.54 9.92 -6.39
N ILE A 233 -4.86 9.95 -6.44
CA ILE A 233 -5.74 9.10 -5.63
C ILE A 233 -6.28 7.96 -6.49
N HIS A 234 -6.15 6.72 -5.99
CA HIS A 234 -6.59 5.53 -6.71
C HIS A 234 -7.67 4.78 -5.93
N TYR A 235 -8.86 4.61 -6.54
CA TYR A 235 -9.98 3.90 -5.96
C TYR A 235 -10.43 2.72 -6.82
N GLY A 236 -10.82 1.61 -6.17
CA GLY A 236 -11.55 0.53 -6.82
C GLY A 236 -13.02 0.90 -7.01
N GLY A 237 -13.58 0.71 -8.21
CA GLY A 237 -14.97 1.07 -8.50
C GLY A 237 -16.00 0.30 -7.67
N LEU A 238 -15.64 -0.89 -7.16
CA LEU A 238 -16.49 -1.72 -6.30
C LEU A 238 -16.23 -1.53 -4.80
N ASP A 239 -15.33 -0.62 -4.41
CA ASP A 239 -15.01 -0.33 -3.01
C ASP A 239 -15.98 0.72 -2.43
N GLU A 240 -17.24 0.32 -2.23
CA GLU A 240 -18.28 1.20 -1.72
C GLU A 240 -17.89 1.87 -0.39
N ARG A 241 -17.21 1.12 0.49
CA ARG A 241 -16.83 1.57 1.84
C ARG A 241 -15.86 2.76 1.81
N VAL A 242 -14.82 2.67 1.01
CA VAL A 242 -13.83 3.75 0.90
C VAL A 242 -14.38 4.89 0.04
N ASN A 243 -15.06 4.56 -1.07
CA ASN A 243 -15.57 5.54 -2.01
C ASN A 243 -16.68 6.44 -1.41
N ALA A 244 -17.39 5.98 -0.38
CA ALA A 244 -18.40 6.77 0.31
C ALA A 244 -17.88 8.11 0.87
N GLY A 245 -16.59 8.19 1.23
CA GLY A 245 -15.96 9.42 1.74
C GLY A 245 -15.45 10.37 0.64
N TRP A 246 -15.38 9.91 -0.62
CA TRP A 246 -14.80 10.68 -1.72
C TRP A 246 -15.51 12.01 -1.99
N PRO A 247 -16.86 12.10 -2.08
CA PRO A 247 -17.51 13.36 -2.41
C PRO A 247 -17.18 14.49 -1.43
N ALA A 248 -17.10 14.20 -0.14
CA ALA A 248 -16.74 15.19 0.87
C ALA A 248 -15.26 15.59 0.77
N TYR A 249 -14.39 14.63 0.51
CA TYR A 249 -12.96 14.89 0.33
C TYR A 249 -12.69 15.73 -0.92
N GLU A 250 -13.32 15.38 -2.05
CA GLU A 250 -13.20 16.14 -3.29
C GLU A 250 -13.68 17.59 -3.12
N ALA A 251 -14.85 17.77 -2.48
CA ALA A 251 -15.38 19.11 -2.18
C ALA A 251 -14.37 19.93 -1.36
N ALA A 252 -13.74 19.34 -0.34
CA ALA A 252 -12.73 20.01 0.48
C ALA A 252 -11.45 20.31 -0.31
N LEU A 253 -10.98 19.40 -1.17
CA LEU A 253 -9.83 19.63 -2.06
C LEU A 253 -10.08 20.83 -3.00
N LYS A 254 -11.24 20.86 -3.65
CA LYS A 254 -11.67 21.97 -4.53
C LYS A 254 -11.77 23.29 -3.79
N ALA A 255 -12.43 23.30 -2.63
CA ALA A 255 -12.61 24.50 -1.82
C ALA A 255 -11.28 25.10 -1.35
N ASN A 256 -10.25 24.27 -1.16
CA ASN A 256 -8.91 24.71 -0.73
C ASN A 256 -7.91 24.82 -1.90
N GLY A 257 -8.34 24.72 -3.16
CA GLY A 257 -7.48 24.86 -4.34
C GLY A 257 -6.34 23.86 -4.40
N LYS A 258 -6.54 22.62 -3.88
CA LYS A 258 -5.49 21.59 -3.82
C LYS A 258 -5.29 20.95 -5.18
N LYS A 259 -4.03 20.59 -5.48
CA LYS A 259 -3.67 19.85 -6.70
C LYS A 259 -3.90 18.38 -6.49
N TYR A 260 -4.81 17.77 -7.25
CA TYR A 260 -5.07 16.34 -7.20
C TYR A 260 -5.50 15.78 -8.56
N GLU A 261 -5.25 14.52 -8.73
CA GLU A 261 -5.78 13.66 -9.79
C GLU A 261 -6.45 12.47 -9.11
N GLU A 262 -7.66 12.10 -9.53
CA GLU A 262 -8.39 10.95 -9.01
C GLU A 262 -8.68 9.98 -10.12
N TYR A 263 -8.52 8.69 -9.82
CA TYR A 263 -8.80 7.59 -10.75
C TYR A 263 -9.63 6.51 -10.07
N VAL A 264 -10.83 6.27 -10.59
CA VAL A 264 -11.68 5.15 -10.20
C VAL A 264 -11.57 4.05 -11.25
N TYR A 265 -11.13 2.86 -10.84
CA TYR A 265 -10.96 1.71 -11.72
C TYR A 265 -12.25 0.88 -11.72
N ALA A 266 -13.04 0.99 -12.79
CA ALA A 266 -14.32 0.30 -12.94
C ALA A 266 -14.16 -1.22 -12.80
N GLY A 267 -15.01 -1.87 -12.01
CA GLY A 267 -14.97 -3.31 -11.76
C GLY A 267 -13.87 -3.81 -10.82
N ALA A 268 -12.93 -2.93 -10.42
CA ALA A 268 -11.88 -3.29 -9.47
C ALA A 268 -12.38 -3.25 -8.02
N ASN A 269 -11.96 -4.22 -7.23
CA ASN A 269 -12.28 -4.32 -5.81
C ASN A 269 -11.30 -3.52 -4.95
N HIS A 270 -11.61 -3.36 -3.64
CA HIS A 270 -10.61 -2.97 -2.65
C HIS A 270 -9.39 -3.91 -2.71
N GLY A 271 -8.17 -3.36 -2.72
CA GLY A 271 -6.95 -4.17 -2.81
C GLY A 271 -6.59 -4.63 -4.22
N PHE A 272 -7.16 -4.02 -5.27
CA PHE A 272 -6.96 -4.42 -6.67
C PHE A 272 -5.49 -4.44 -7.14
N HIS A 273 -4.62 -3.69 -6.49
CA HIS A 273 -3.20 -3.64 -6.84
C HIS A 273 -2.40 -4.80 -6.22
N ASN A 274 -2.93 -5.47 -5.21
CA ASN A 274 -2.23 -6.54 -4.51
C ASN A 274 -2.31 -7.86 -5.29
N ASP A 275 -1.23 -8.19 -5.99
CA ASP A 275 -1.11 -9.36 -6.86
C ASP A 275 -0.97 -10.70 -6.13
N THR A 276 -1.05 -10.71 -4.80
CA THR A 276 -1.07 -11.93 -3.98
C THR A 276 -2.47 -12.48 -3.75
N THR A 277 -3.52 -11.71 -4.06
CA THR A 277 -4.91 -12.08 -3.74
C THR A 277 -5.77 -12.24 -5.00
N PRO A 278 -6.89 -12.98 -4.94
CA PRO A 278 -7.84 -13.05 -6.05
C PRO A 278 -8.50 -11.71 -6.42
N ARG A 279 -8.45 -10.69 -5.53
CA ARG A 279 -8.96 -9.35 -5.81
C ARG A 279 -8.05 -8.52 -6.73
N TYR A 280 -6.90 -9.06 -7.08
CA TYR A 280 -5.99 -8.43 -8.04
C TYR A 280 -6.69 -8.23 -9.39
N ASP A 281 -6.68 -7.00 -9.86
CA ASP A 281 -7.10 -6.65 -11.22
C ASP A 281 -5.86 -6.18 -11.98
N LYS A 282 -5.37 -7.04 -12.87
CA LYS A 282 -4.11 -6.80 -13.59
C LYS A 282 -4.14 -5.48 -14.35
N ALA A 283 -5.23 -5.21 -15.09
CA ALA A 283 -5.32 -4.02 -15.92
C ALA A 283 -5.36 -2.74 -15.06
N ALA A 284 -6.16 -2.74 -13.99
CA ALA A 284 -6.22 -1.63 -13.06
C ALA A 284 -4.89 -1.43 -12.31
N ALA A 285 -4.25 -2.52 -11.89
CA ALA A 285 -2.98 -2.48 -11.16
C ALA A 285 -1.84 -1.93 -12.04
N GLU A 286 -1.67 -2.44 -13.25
CA GLU A 286 -0.64 -1.99 -14.18
C GLU A 286 -0.83 -0.52 -14.56
N LEU A 287 -2.06 -0.12 -14.88
CA LEU A 287 -2.37 1.25 -15.26
C LEU A 287 -2.17 2.22 -14.07
N SER A 288 -2.65 1.87 -12.87
CA SER A 288 -2.46 2.70 -11.68
C SER A 288 -0.99 2.84 -11.30
N TRP A 289 -0.23 1.75 -11.41
CA TRP A 289 1.20 1.76 -11.14
C TRP A 289 1.98 2.65 -12.12
N GLN A 290 1.71 2.54 -13.42
CA GLN A 290 2.32 3.40 -14.43
C GLN A 290 2.02 4.88 -14.15
N ARG A 291 0.76 5.22 -13.85
CA ARG A 291 0.36 6.58 -13.47
C ARG A 291 1.12 7.07 -12.25
N THR A 292 1.27 6.22 -11.24
CA THR A 292 2.01 6.55 -10.00
C THR A 292 3.49 6.84 -10.28
N ILE A 293 4.14 6.02 -11.12
CA ILE A 293 5.54 6.24 -11.51
C ILE A 293 5.70 7.55 -12.28
N ASP A 294 4.81 7.83 -13.24
CA ASP A 294 4.82 9.07 -14.01
C ASP A 294 4.56 10.30 -13.12
N PHE A 295 3.64 10.17 -12.19
CA PHE A 295 3.34 11.20 -11.20
C PHE A 295 4.55 11.50 -10.29
N PHE A 296 5.23 10.47 -9.80
CA PHE A 296 6.46 10.65 -9.02
C PHE A 296 7.59 11.24 -9.85
N ASN A 297 7.77 10.79 -11.09
CA ASN A 297 8.75 11.39 -12.00
C ASN A 297 8.49 12.89 -12.19
N LYS A 298 7.24 13.29 -12.44
CA LYS A 298 6.82 14.69 -12.62
C LYS A 298 7.07 15.56 -11.39
N ASN A 299 6.78 15.06 -10.19
CA ASN A 299 6.74 15.88 -8.98
C ASN A 299 8.02 15.76 -8.12
N LEU A 300 8.78 14.65 -8.21
CA LEU A 300 9.96 14.44 -7.38
C LEU A 300 11.26 14.75 -8.11
N ARG A 301 11.29 14.74 -9.46
CA ARG A 301 12.49 15.07 -10.23
C ARG A 301 12.43 16.54 -10.63
N THR A 302 13.32 17.34 -10.08
CA THR A 302 13.48 18.73 -10.49
C THR A 302 14.19 18.82 -11.83
N GLY A 303 13.51 19.34 -12.87
CA GLY A 303 14.15 20.01 -14.02
C GLY A 303 15.11 19.18 -14.88
N GLY A 304 14.88 17.89 -15.06
CA GLY A 304 15.57 17.09 -16.07
C GLY A 304 14.62 16.78 -17.22
N ARG A 305 14.87 17.35 -18.42
CA ARG A 305 14.25 16.88 -19.65
C ARG A 305 14.33 15.34 -19.71
N ALA A 306 13.19 14.71 -20.01
CA ALA A 306 13.21 13.34 -20.49
C ALA A 306 14.24 13.28 -21.64
N THR A 307 15.35 12.61 -21.42
CA THR A 307 16.18 12.12 -22.52
C THR A 307 15.49 10.87 -23.02
N ASN A 308 15.04 10.97 -24.26
CA ASN A 308 14.49 9.90 -25.08
C ASN A 308 15.37 8.65 -25.09
#